data_a0b8282b74db16aa9de50109ff505c1d
#
_entry.id   a0b8282b74db16aa9de50109ff505c1d
#
_cell.length_a   1.000
_cell.length_b   1.000
_cell.length_c   1.000
_cell.angle_alpha   90.00
_cell.angle_beta   90.00
_cell.angle_gamma   90.00
#
_symmetry.space_group_name_H-M   'P 1'
#
loop_
_entity.id
_entity.type
_entity.pdbx_description
1 polymer ?
#
loop_
_entity_poly.entity_id
_entity_poly.type
_entity_poly.pdbx_seq_one_letter_code
_entity_poly.pdbx_strand_id
1 'polypeptide(L)'
;MRQTRTVSLDTLEYLYVPDVAYATYGETQREMQLIIPYRPHWQDGETVPLIVFLPGSAWYRQEMYNDIPALAKLAERGFAVASVQYRESKIAPFPAQVEDVHRAIHYIAEQLAKLFHIDMARTFLMGNSSGGHIALLTALRQAAGIADVSELLNFPICGVIAESAPSDLFLCAKEGVPANMPATFRPTADLLGVSCLQEHPEKLAEASAQTYLAPARAVPPILLLHGDRDTQVSAAHSRTLYERLMQNGAEADYIELAGVNHGGAPFWTEDVLQIIADFIHKHY
;
A
#
# COMPACT_ATOMS: atom_id res chain seq x y z
N MET A 1 17.40 45.09 12.77
CA MET A 1 17.15 45.26 11.33
C MET A 1 15.68 44.96 11.05
N ARG A 2 14.94 45.81 10.37
CA ARG A 2 13.56 45.54 9.96
C ARG A 2 13.56 45.21 8.46
N GLN A 3 13.03 44.05 8.07
CA GLN A 3 12.89 43.64 6.67
C GLN A 3 11.43 43.31 6.37
N THR A 4 10.96 43.71 5.20
CA THR A 4 9.67 43.31 4.64
C THR A 4 9.96 42.40 3.44
N ARG A 5 9.29 41.22 3.38
CA ARG A 5 9.40 40.28 2.25
C ARG A 5 8.02 40.01 1.70
N THR A 6 7.92 39.96 0.40
CA THR A 6 6.71 39.47 -0.28
C THR A 6 6.83 37.93 -0.35
N VAL A 7 5.79 37.22 0.07
CA VAL A 7 5.67 35.79 -0.03
C VAL A 7 4.49 35.45 -0.92
N SER A 8 4.52 34.29 -1.57
CA SER A 8 3.36 33.78 -2.28
C SER A 8 2.24 33.45 -1.28
N LEU A 9 1.02 33.81 -1.62
CA LEU A 9 -0.19 33.43 -0.86
C LEU A 9 -0.86 32.21 -1.47
N ASP A 10 -0.43 31.77 -2.65
CA ASP A 10 -0.89 30.55 -3.31
C ASP A 10 0.11 29.41 -3.00
N THR A 11 0.10 29.00 -1.75
CA THR A 11 0.90 27.88 -1.26
C THR A 11 -0.02 26.69 -0.97
N LEU A 12 0.41 25.51 -1.42
CA LEU A 12 -0.24 24.27 -1.01
C LEU A 12 0.08 24.03 0.48
N GLU A 13 -0.95 23.91 1.27
CA GLU A 13 -0.88 23.46 2.65
C GLU A 13 -1.41 22.02 2.74
N TYR A 14 -1.30 21.38 3.87
CA TYR A 14 -1.96 20.10 4.11
C TYR A 14 -2.52 20.01 5.54
N LEU A 15 -3.65 19.31 5.63
CA LEU A 15 -4.29 18.99 6.90
C LEU A 15 -3.86 17.58 7.31
N TYR A 16 -3.52 17.41 8.56
CA TYR A 16 -3.38 16.10 9.15
C TYR A 16 -4.61 15.81 10.02
N VAL A 17 -5.32 14.74 9.71
CA VAL A 17 -6.50 14.26 10.44
C VAL A 17 -6.17 12.90 11.03
N PRO A 18 -5.84 12.83 12.34
CA PRO A 18 -5.47 11.59 13.00
C PRO A 18 -6.68 10.71 13.33
N ASP A 19 -6.41 9.42 13.47
CA ASP A 19 -7.24 8.42 14.17
C ASP A 19 -8.69 8.35 13.69
N VAL A 20 -8.89 8.43 12.37
CA VAL A 20 -10.21 8.32 11.77
C VAL A 20 -10.65 6.86 11.77
N ALA A 21 -11.57 6.50 12.65
CA ALA A 21 -12.13 5.15 12.74
C ALA A 21 -12.99 4.84 11.51
N TYR A 22 -12.62 3.80 10.75
CA TYR A 22 -13.35 3.37 9.54
C TYR A 22 -14.09 2.04 9.72
N ALA A 23 -13.69 1.22 10.69
CA ALA A 23 -14.35 -0.05 10.99
C ALA A 23 -14.24 -0.40 12.47
N THR A 24 -15.18 -1.21 12.96
CA THR A 24 -15.18 -1.72 14.34
C THR A 24 -15.40 -3.21 14.32
N TYR A 25 -14.54 -3.96 15.01
CA TYR A 25 -14.59 -5.41 15.16
C TYR A 25 -14.65 -5.73 16.66
N GLY A 26 -15.85 -6.01 17.17
CA GLY A 26 -16.07 -6.15 18.60
C GLY A 26 -15.75 -4.85 19.34
N GLU A 27 -14.78 -4.88 20.26
CA GLU A 27 -14.34 -3.70 21.02
C GLU A 27 -13.15 -2.96 20.34
N THR A 28 -12.65 -3.48 19.22
CA THR A 28 -11.46 -2.93 18.56
C THR A 28 -11.82 -2.15 17.33
N GLN A 29 -11.38 -0.90 17.27
CA GLN A 29 -11.49 -0.07 16.08
C GLN A 29 -10.28 -0.26 15.16
N ARG A 30 -10.51 -0.04 13.86
CA ARG A 30 -9.47 0.15 12.84
C ARG A 30 -9.54 1.59 12.36
N GLU A 31 -8.37 2.21 12.28
CA GLU A 31 -8.24 3.63 12.08
C GLU A 31 -7.38 3.92 10.86
N MET A 32 -7.48 5.12 10.36
CA MET A 32 -6.59 5.65 9.33
C MET A 32 -6.08 7.03 9.74
N GLN A 33 -4.89 7.36 9.23
CA GLN A 33 -4.30 8.68 9.33
C GLN A 33 -4.47 9.36 7.98
N LEU A 34 -5.04 10.57 7.94
CA LEU A 34 -5.23 11.29 6.69
C LEU A 34 -4.29 12.49 6.60
N ILE A 35 -3.66 12.65 5.45
CA ILE A 35 -2.91 13.85 5.10
C ILE A 35 -3.51 14.37 3.80
N ILE A 36 -4.19 15.50 3.90
CA ILE A 36 -5.01 16.04 2.81
C ILE A 36 -4.39 17.34 2.32
N PRO A 37 -4.04 17.45 1.03
CA PRO A 37 -3.66 18.73 0.44
C PRO A 37 -4.79 19.74 0.66
N TYR A 38 -4.44 20.92 1.09
CA TYR A 38 -5.38 21.99 1.37
C TYR A 38 -4.98 23.26 0.63
N ARG A 39 -6.00 23.89 0.01
CA ARG A 39 -5.86 25.22 -0.59
C ARG A 39 -6.92 26.13 0.03
N PRO A 40 -6.59 27.39 0.37
CA PRO A 40 -7.57 28.33 0.93
C PRO A 40 -8.77 28.56 0.01
N HIS A 41 -8.59 28.39 -1.30
CA HIS A 41 -9.62 28.60 -2.32
C HIS A 41 -9.63 27.44 -3.31
N TRP A 42 -10.40 26.39 -2.99
CA TRP A 42 -10.73 25.35 -3.96
C TRP A 42 -11.64 25.92 -5.04
N GLN A 43 -11.35 25.64 -6.29
CA GLN A 43 -12.27 25.93 -7.38
C GLN A 43 -13.38 24.87 -7.44
N ASP A 44 -14.56 25.25 -7.96
CA ASP A 44 -15.65 24.30 -8.12
C ASP A 44 -15.21 23.10 -8.98
N GLY A 45 -15.36 21.90 -8.43
CA GLY A 45 -15.00 20.65 -9.09
C GLY A 45 -13.50 20.28 -9.01
N GLU A 46 -12.67 21.06 -8.35
CA GLU A 46 -11.26 20.70 -8.13
C GLU A 46 -11.17 19.55 -7.13
N THR A 47 -10.43 18.50 -7.48
CA THR A 47 -10.23 17.29 -6.66
C THR A 47 -8.79 16.80 -6.75
N VAL A 48 -8.38 16.01 -5.75
CA VAL A 48 -7.04 15.40 -5.69
C VAL A 48 -7.10 13.88 -5.75
N PRO A 49 -6.10 13.23 -6.36
CA PRO A 49 -5.99 11.77 -6.33
C PRO A 49 -5.76 11.25 -4.91
N LEU A 50 -6.20 10.00 -4.68
CA LEU A 50 -6.04 9.30 -3.41
C LEU A 50 -4.91 8.27 -3.48
N ILE A 51 -4.02 8.30 -2.51
CA ILE A 51 -3.09 7.22 -2.19
C ILE A 51 -3.57 6.54 -0.90
N VAL A 52 -3.94 5.28 -0.98
CA VAL A 52 -4.20 4.42 0.18
C VAL A 52 -2.89 3.74 0.52
N PHE A 53 -2.24 4.20 1.59
CA PHE A 53 -0.96 3.66 2.05
C PHE A 53 -1.18 2.59 3.12
N LEU A 54 -0.48 1.47 2.98
CA LEU A 54 -0.54 0.33 3.88
C LEU A 54 0.84 0.14 4.55
N PRO A 55 0.95 0.41 5.87
CA PRO A 55 2.21 0.30 6.58
C PRO A 55 2.70 -1.15 6.68
N GLY A 56 4.01 -1.35 6.52
CA GLY A 56 4.67 -2.63 6.77
C GLY A 56 4.77 -2.94 8.26
N SER A 57 4.61 -4.22 8.61
CA SER A 57 4.67 -4.69 10.01
C SER A 57 4.88 -6.20 10.12
N ALA A 58 5.31 -6.87 9.03
CA ALA A 58 5.27 -8.33 8.92
C ALA A 58 3.86 -8.90 9.21
N TRP A 59 2.81 -8.18 8.78
CA TRP A 59 1.36 -8.44 9.02
C TRP A 59 0.95 -8.44 10.49
N TYR A 60 1.79 -7.95 11.41
CA TYR A 60 1.45 -7.72 12.80
C TYR A 60 0.91 -6.30 13.01
N ARG A 61 0.92 -5.81 14.25
CA ARG A 61 0.46 -4.48 14.60
C ARG A 61 1.31 -3.42 13.90
N GLN A 62 0.63 -2.46 13.25
CA GLN A 62 1.26 -1.34 12.56
C GLN A 62 1.51 -0.18 13.53
N GLU A 63 2.64 0.51 13.33
CA GLU A 63 2.97 1.76 14.01
C GLU A 63 2.52 2.95 13.14
N MET A 64 1.27 3.38 13.32
CA MET A 64 0.54 4.25 12.39
C MET A 64 1.13 5.66 12.23
N TYR A 65 2.00 6.10 13.12
CA TYR A 65 2.55 7.47 13.10
C TYR A 65 3.95 7.56 12.49
N ASN A 66 4.66 6.46 12.36
CA ASN A 66 6.06 6.45 11.95
C ASN A 66 6.28 7.00 10.54
N ASP A 67 5.37 6.70 9.62
CA ASP A 67 5.50 7.08 8.21
C ASP A 67 4.89 8.46 7.89
N ILE A 68 4.20 9.10 8.84
CA ILE A 68 3.51 10.39 8.61
C ILE A 68 4.44 11.47 8.04
N PRO A 69 5.68 11.69 8.55
CA PRO A 69 6.56 12.71 8.00
C PRO A 69 6.99 12.42 6.55
N ALA A 70 7.09 11.14 6.19
CA ALA A 70 7.44 10.72 4.83
C ALA A 70 6.23 10.85 3.89
N LEU A 71 5.05 10.43 4.35
CA LEU A 71 3.80 10.52 3.61
C LEU A 71 3.38 11.97 3.35
N ALA A 72 3.70 12.90 4.25
CA ALA A 72 3.46 14.33 4.04
C ALA A 72 4.13 14.86 2.76
N LYS A 73 5.28 14.31 2.34
CA LYS A 73 5.94 14.67 1.09
C LYS A 73 5.11 14.32 -0.16
N LEU A 74 4.25 13.31 -0.07
CA LEU A 74 3.30 12.99 -1.14
C LEU A 74 2.13 13.99 -1.14
N ALA A 75 1.68 14.41 0.03
CA ALA A 75 0.66 15.45 0.14
C ALA A 75 1.15 16.80 -0.39
N GLU A 76 2.42 17.15 -0.18
CA GLU A 76 3.08 18.33 -0.78
C GLU A 76 3.07 18.29 -2.31
N ARG A 77 2.94 17.11 -2.92
CA ARG A 77 2.82 16.90 -4.38
C ARG A 77 1.37 16.88 -4.86
N GLY A 78 0.41 17.15 -3.97
CA GLY A 78 -1.00 17.27 -4.33
C GLY A 78 -1.80 15.96 -4.25
N PHE A 79 -1.30 14.94 -3.56
CA PHE A 79 -2.01 13.68 -3.36
C PHE A 79 -2.64 13.63 -1.96
N ALA A 80 -3.92 13.30 -1.86
CA ALA A 80 -4.50 12.89 -0.59
C ALA A 80 -3.92 11.53 -0.18
N VAL A 81 -3.47 11.40 1.06
CA VAL A 81 -2.89 10.16 1.56
C VAL A 81 -3.71 9.65 2.74
N ALA A 82 -4.16 8.41 2.67
CA ALA A 82 -4.78 7.68 3.76
C ALA A 82 -3.88 6.52 4.19
N SER A 83 -3.17 6.66 5.32
CA SER A 83 -2.44 5.55 5.93
C SER A 83 -3.42 4.69 6.71
N VAL A 84 -3.66 3.46 6.25
CA VAL A 84 -4.73 2.58 6.72
C VAL A 84 -4.17 1.48 7.61
N GLN A 85 -4.67 1.41 8.84
CA GLN A 85 -4.43 0.29 9.74
C GLN A 85 -5.29 -0.92 9.29
N TYR A 86 -4.70 -2.08 9.20
CA TYR A 86 -5.42 -3.33 8.93
C TYR A 86 -5.35 -4.30 10.12
N ARG A 87 -6.25 -5.28 10.18
CA ARG A 87 -6.21 -6.31 11.23
C ARG A 87 -4.90 -7.08 11.19
N GLU A 88 -4.24 -7.15 12.32
CA GLU A 88 -3.02 -7.95 12.46
C GLU A 88 -3.34 -9.46 12.37
N SER A 89 -2.40 -10.22 11.85
CA SER A 89 -2.55 -11.66 11.57
C SER A 89 -2.92 -12.49 12.81
N LYS A 90 -2.53 -12.06 14.01
CA LYS A 90 -2.89 -12.72 15.26
C LYS A 90 -4.34 -12.49 15.72
N ILE A 91 -4.99 -11.46 15.17
CA ILE A 91 -6.40 -11.18 15.43
C ILE A 91 -7.27 -11.84 14.35
N ALA A 92 -6.87 -11.72 13.09
CA ALA A 92 -7.58 -12.32 11.97
C ALA A 92 -6.60 -12.72 10.87
N PRO A 93 -6.59 -13.98 10.42
CA PRO A 93 -5.76 -14.43 9.32
C PRO A 93 -6.23 -13.83 7.98
N PHE A 94 -5.40 -13.96 6.94
CA PHE A 94 -5.76 -13.65 5.57
C PHE A 94 -7.09 -14.36 5.18
N PRO A 95 -8.02 -13.68 4.47
CA PRO A 95 -7.87 -12.40 3.75
C PRO A 95 -8.30 -11.14 4.53
N ALA A 96 -8.41 -11.19 5.85
CA ALA A 96 -8.92 -10.09 6.66
C ALA A 96 -8.26 -8.73 6.39
N GLN A 97 -6.99 -8.72 6.04
CA GLN A 97 -6.22 -7.50 5.74
C GLN A 97 -6.71 -6.85 4.44
N VAL A 98 -7.01 -7.65 3.43
CA VAL A 98 -7.57 -7.17 2.15
C VAL A 98 -8.99 -6.64 2.33
N GLU A 99 -9.81 -7.32 3.14
CA GLU A 99 -11.15 -6.85 3.50
C GLU A 99 -11.10 -5.47 4.18
N ASP A 100 -10.13 -5.24 5.06
CA ASP A 100 -9.97 -3.98 5.76
C ASP A 100 -9.61 -2.84 4.80
N VAL A 101 -8.78 -3.11 3.79
CA VAL A 101 -8.47 -2.11 2.74
C VAL A 101 -9.74 -1.73 1.96
N HIS A 102 -10.53 -2.69 1.54
CA HIS A 102 -11.80 -2.41 0.85
C HIS A 102 -12.77 -1.59 1.73
N ARG A 103 -12.87 -1.92 3.02
CA ARG A 103 -13.70 -1.16 3.98
C ARG A 103 -13.21 0.27 4.17
N ALA A 104 -11.88 0.46 4.25
CA ALA A 104 -11.30 1.79 4.37
C ALA A 104 -11.58 2.64 3.12
N ILE A 105 -11.39 2.09 1.92
CA ILE A 105 -11.69 2.77 0.65
C ILE A 105 -13.18 3.14 0.59
N HIS A 106 -14.06 2.21 0.95
CA HIS A 106 -15.50 2.48 0.98
C HIS A 106 -15.86 3.59 1.97
N TYR A 107 -15.29 3.56 3.18
CA TYR A 107 -15.49 4.62 4.16
C TYR A 107 -15.02 6.00 3.66
N ILE A 108 -13.85 6.04 3.02
CA ILE A 108 -13.36 7.30 2.41
C ILE A 108 -14.35 7.80 1.37
N ALA A 109 -14.83 6.94 0.49
CA ALA A 109 -15.77 7.32 -0.56
C ALA A 109 -17.08 7.89 -0.01
N GLU A 110 -17.68 7.22 0.98
CA GLU A 110 -18.99 7.58 1.52
C GLU A 110 -18.93 8.77 2.48
N GLN A 111 -17.86 8.88 3.27
CA GLN A 111 -17.82 9.82 4.39
C GLN A 111 -16.86 11.00 4.18
N LEU A 112 -15.78 10.82 3.42
CA LEU A 112 -14.66 11.76 3.42
C LEU A 112 -14.40 12.38 2.05
N ALA A 113 -14.66 11.68 0.96
CA ALA A 113 -14.26 12.11 -0.39
C ALA A 113 -14.82 13.50 -0.75
N LYS A 114 -16.10 13.74 -0.49
CA LYS A 114 -16.72 15.04 -0.74
C LYS A 114 -16.20 16.13 0.18
N LEU A 115 -15.95 15.79 1.45
CA LEU A 115 -15.50 16.76 2.47
C LEU A 115 -14.08 17.25 2.17
N PHE A 116 -13.23 16.38 1.66
CA PHE A 116 -11.82 16.65 1.42
C PHE A 116 -11.44 16.74 -0.06
N HIS A 117 -12.41 16.88 -0.96
CA HIS A 117 -12.19 17.00 -2.40
C HIS A 117 -11.35 15.84 -2.99
N ILE A 118 -11.55 14.61 -2.49
CA ILE A 118 -10.84 13.42 -2.97
C ILE A 118 -11.56 12.85 -4.19
N ASP A 119 -10.81 12.57 -5.26
CA ASP A 119 -11.31 11.89 -6.43
C ASP A 119 -11.15 10.38 -6.32
N MET A 120 -12.23 9.69 -6.01
CA MET A 120 -12.22 8.23 -5.88
C MET A 120 -11.98 7.49 -7.19
N ALA A 121 -12.16 8.15 -8.35
CA ALA A 121 -11.82 7.58 -9.65
C ALA A 121 -10.30 7.55 -9.90
N ARG A 122 -9.52 8.28 -9.10
CA ARG A 122 -8.06 8.33 -9.15
C ARG A 122 -7.45 7.76 -7.85
N THR A 123 -7.79 6.51 -7.55
CA THR A 123 -7.31 5.81 -6.34
C THR A 123 -6.12 4.92 -6.68
N PHE A 124 -5.04 5.09 -5.92
CA PHE A 124 -3.83 4.28 -5.97
C PHE A 124 -3.62 3.55 -4.65
N LEU A 125 -3.13 2.31 -4.72
CA LEU A 125 -2.68 1.59 -3.53
C LEU A 125 -1.16 1.71 -3.43
N MET A 126 -0.66 1.98 -2.25
CA MET A 126 0.77 2.02 -1.96
C MET A 126 1.04 1.29 -0.65
N GLY A 127 2.18 0.64 -0.54
CA GLY A 127 2.58 0.07 0.74
C GLY A 127 3.99 -0.46 0.72
N ASN A 128 4.56 -0.58 1.91
CA ASN A 128 5.90 -1.12 2.11
C ASN A 128 5.84 -2.49 2.78
N SER A 129 6.78 -3.38 2.45
CA SER A 129 6.91 -4.71 3.08
C SER A 129 5.57 -5.47 3.04
N SER A 130 5.06 -5.94 4.19
CA SER A 130 3.76 -6.60 4.30
C SER A 130 2.59 -5.72 3.84
N GLY A 131 2.68 -4.41 3.95
CA GLY A 131 1.68 -3.48 3.41
C GLY A 131 1.68 -3.47 1.87
N GLY A 132 2.87 -3.50 1.26
CA GLY A 132 3.01 -3.65 -0.20
C GLY A 132 2.44 -4.97 -0.72
N HIS A 133 2.61 -6.05 0.03
CA HIS A 133 1.97 -7.33 -0.26
C HIS A 133 0.43 -7.24 -0.25
N ILE A 134 -0.14 -6.59 0.77
CA ILE A 134 -1.60 -6.42 0.87
C ILE A 134 -2.09 -5.51 -0.28
N ALA A 135 -1.36 -4.44 -0.63
CA ALA A 135 -1.70 -3.58 -1.76
C ALA A 135 -1.77 -4.36 -3.08
N LEU A 136 -0.76 -5.19 -3.35
CA LEU A 136 -0.73 -6.07 -4.52
C LEU A 136 -1.90 -7.05 -4.52
N LEU A 137 -2.16 -7.74 -3.38
CA LEU A 137 -3.25 -8.69 -3.27
C LEU A 137 -4.61 -8.04 -3.46
N THR A 138 -4.85 -6.87 -2.85
CA THR A 138 -6.11 -6.14 -2.99
C THR A 138 -6.41 -5.85 -4.46
N ALA A 139 -5.45 -5.29 -5.18
CA ALA A 139 -5.62 -4.93 -6.59
C ALA A 139 -5.76 -6.15 -7.50
N LEU A 140 -4.91 -7.16 -7.33
CA LEU A 140 -4.89 -8.33 -8.20
C LEU A 140 -6.07 -9.28 -7.95
N ARG A 141 -6.54 -9.43 -6.71
CA ARG A 141 -7.76 -10.17 -6.37
C ARG A 141 -8.99 -9.48 -6.93
N GLN A 142 -9.09 -8.16 -6.82
CA GLN A 142 -10.15 -7.37 -7.44
C GLN A 142 -10.15 -7.54 -8.96
N ALA A 143 -9.00 -7.43 -9.62
CA ALA A 143 -8.85 -7.66 -11.06
C ALA A 143 -9.21 -9.11 -11.45
N ALA A 144 -9.02 -10.07 -10.55
CA ALA A 144 -9.43 -11.46 -10.72
C ALA A 144 -10.94 -11.70 -10.51
N GLY A 145 -11.70 -10.68 -10.10
CA GLY A 145 -13.12 -10.79 -9.83
C GLY A 145 -13.43 -11.51 -8.50
N ILE A 146 -12.47 -11.53 -7.58
CA ILE A 146 -12.67 -12.10 -6.25
C ILE A 146 -13.25 -11.01 -5.36
N ALA A 147 -14.45 -11.25 -4.85
CA ALA A 147 -15.14 -10.36 -3.92
C ALA A 147 -14.73 -10.71 -2.48
N ASP A 148 -13.75 -10.00 -1.95
CA ASP A 148 -13.34 -10.15 -0.54
C ASP A 148 -14.39 -9.56 0.42
N VAL A 149 -15.12 -8.53 -0.03
CA VAL A 149 -16.26 -7.94 0.68
C VAL A 149 -17.34 -7.63 -0.33
N SER A 150 -18.27 -8.57 -0.50
CA SER A 150 -19.29 -8.54 -1.58
C SER A 150 -20.29 -7.39 -1.47
N GLU A 151 -20.53 -6.87 -0.27
CA GLU A 151 -21.45 -5.77 -0.02
C GLU A 151 -20.86 -4.38 -0.30
N LEU A 152 -19.54 -4.29 -0.55
CA LEU A 152 -18.88 -3.02 -0.82
C LEU A 152 -18.77 -2.75 -2.33
N LEU A 153 -18.85 -1.48 -2.69
CA LEU A 153 -18.63 -1.05 -4.05
C LEU A 153 -17.15 -1.25 -4.44
N ASN A 154 -16.94 -1.75 -5.64
CA ASN A 154 -15.60 -1.81 -6.23
C ASN A 154 -15.24 -0.43 -6.80
N PHE A 155 -14.27 0.22 -6.18
CA PHE A 155 -13.69 1.45 -6.72
C PHE A 155 -12.55 1.11 -7.69
N PRO A 156 -12.32 1.92 -8.73
CA PRO A 156 -11.21 1.71 -9.63
C PRO A 156 -9.89 1.88 -8.87
N ILE A 157 -8.97 0.95 -9.08
CA ILE A 157 -7.58 1.05 -8.62
C ILE A 157 -6.76 1.39 -9.85
N CYS A 158 -6.26 2.64 -9.92
CA CYS A 158 -5.51 3.15 -11.07
C CYS A 158 -4.08 2.65 -11.15
N GLY A 159 -3.51 2.24 -10.01
CA GLY A 159 -2.17 1.66 -9.96
C GLY A 159 -1.80 1.19 -8.57
N VAL A 160 -0.71 0.41 -8.50
CA VAL A 160 -0.14 -0.08 -7.24
C VAL A 160 1.34 0.28 -7.16
N ILE A 161 1.76 0.82 -6.02
CA ILE A 161 3.17 1.06 -5.69
C ILE A 161 3.55 0.12 -4.53
N ALA A 162 4.44 -0.83 -4.79
CA ALA A 162 4.84 -1.81 -3.79
C ALA A 162 6.35 -1.71 -3.50
N GLU A 163 6.68 -1.37 -2.24
CA GLU A 163 8.05 -1.19 -1.77
C GLU A 163 8.49 -2.40 -0.96
N SER A 164 9.59 -3.04 -1.34
CA SER A 164 10.18 -4.21 -0.64
C SER A 164 9.13 -5.27 -0.27
N ALA A 165 8.16 -5.50 -1.15
CA ALA A 165 6.99 -6.34 -0.87
C ALA A 165 7.27 -7.83 -1.13
N PRO A 166 6.90 -8.74 -0.22
CA PRO A 166 6.82 -10.16 -0.53
C PRO A 166 5.65 -10.39 -1.52
N SER A 167 5.90 -11.02 -2.65
CA SER A 167 4.89 -11.28 -3.69
C SER A 167 4.50 -12.76 -3.81
N ASP A 168 5.36 -13.65 -3.28
CA ASP A 168 5.23 -15.10 -3.36
C ASP A 168 5.44 -15.72 -1.98
N LEU A 169 4.39 -16.26 -1.39
CA LEU A 169 4.48 -16.83 -0.05
C LEU A 169 5.14 -18.23 -0.03
N PHE A 170 5.26 -18.90 -1.18
CA PHE A 170 6.11 -20.09 -1.30
C PHE A 170 7.60 -19.70 -1.18
N LEU A 171 8.00 -18.57 -1.77
CA LEU A 171 9.34 -18.04 -1.61
C LEU A 171 9.59 -17.62 -0.17
N CYS A 172 8.65 -16.93 0.48
CA CYS A 172 8.72 -16.62 1.92
C CYS A 172 8.90 -17.89 2.79
N ALA A 173 8.14 -18.94 2.50
CA ALA A 173 8.23 -20.21 3.23
C ALA A 173 9.58 -20.91 3.02
N LYS A 174 10.20 -20.75 1.85
CA LYS A 174 11.52 -21.30 1.50
C LYS A 174 12.66 -20.49 2.14
N GLU A 175 12.58 -19.17 2.10
CA GLU A 175 13.60 -18.27 2.66
C GLU A 175 13.57 -18.27 4.18
N GLY A 176 12.40 -18.48 4.78
CA GLY A 176 12.22 -18.45 6.23
C GLY A 176 12.28 -17.03 6.79
N VAL A 177 12.60 -16.93 8.07
CA VAL A 177 12.78 -15.65 8.77
C VAL A 177 14.26 -15.42 9.08
N PRO A 178 14.70 -14.14 9.23
CA PRO A 178 16.08 -13.85 9.60
C PRO A 178 16.52 -14.61 10.89
N ALA A 179 17.72 -15.15 10.88
CA ALA A 179 18.22 -16.04 11.93
C ALA A 179 18.31 -15.39 13.34
N ASN A 180 18.31 -14.06 13.40
CA ASN A 180 18.31 -13.29 14.63
C ASN A 180 16.92 -13.07 15.24
N MET A 181 15.86 -13.55 14.56
CA MET A 181 14.49 -13.44 15.05
C MET A 181 14.15 -14.58 16.03
N PRO A 182 13.31 -14.30 17.05
CA PRO A 182 12.87 -15.35 17.97
C PRO A 182 12.03 -16.42 17.25
N ALA A 183 12.07 -17.67 17.73
CA ALA A 183 11.31 -18.78 17.17
C ALA A 183 9.77 -18.55 17.13
N THR A 184 9.29 -17.62 17.95
CA THR A 184 7.87 -17.18 17.96
C THR A 184 7.52 -16.21 16.85
N PHE A 185 8.50 -15.67 16.12
CA PHE A 185 8.29 -14.79 14.98
C PHE A 185 8.05 -15.64 13.74
N ARG A 186 6.78 -15.82 13.38
CA ARG A 186 6.32 -16.71 12.31
C ARG A 186 5.34 -15.98 11.36
N PRO A 187 5.76 -14.86 10.75
CA PRO A 187 4.84 -13.92 10.11
C PRO A 187 3.98 -14.56 9.00
N THR A 188 4.55 -15.40 8.15
CA THR A 188 3.81 -16.08 7.07
C THR A 188 2.81 -17.10 7.62
N ALA A 189 3.20 -17.88 8.62
CA ALA A 189 2.32 -18.87 9.23
C ALA A 189 1.18 -18.21 10.01
N ASP A 190 1.47 -17.14 10.74
CA ASP A 190 0.48 -16.36 11.48
C ASP A 190 -0.49 -15.65 10.52
N LEU A 191 0.00 -15.10 9.39
CA LEU A 191 -0.85 -14.53 8.35
C LEU A 191 -1.87 -15.56 7.81
N LEU A 192 -1.41 -16.78 7.56
CA LEU A 192 -2.26 -17.84 7.01
C LEU A 192 -3.10 -18.58 8.08
N GLY A 193 -2.86 -18.29 9.36
CA GLY A 193 -3.54 -18.95 10.48
C GLY A 193 -3.22 -20.44 10.56
N VAL A 194 -1.96 -20.84 10.28
CA VAL A 194 -1.54 -22.25 10.24
C VAL A 194 -0.33 -22.53 11.15
N SER A 195 -0.20 -23.77 11.58
CA SER A 195 0.95 -24.20 12.36
C SER A 195 2.13 -24.64 11.50
N CYS A 196 1.88 -25.21 10.32
CA CYS A 196 2.86 -25.74 9.39
C CYS A 196 2.56 -25.28 7.97
N LEU A 197 3.44 -24.48 7.36
CA LEU A 197 3.25 -23.93 6.03
C LEU A 197 3.23 -25.03 4.94
N GLN A 198 4.04 -26.07 5.11
CA GLN A 198 4.18 -27.16 4.14
C GLN A 198 2.89 -28.00 3.98
N GLU A 199 2.02 -27.99 4.97
CA GLU A 199 0.75 -28.71 4.94
C GLU A 199 -0.38 -27.91 4.27
N HIS A 200 -0.13 -26.62 3.93
CA HIS A 200 -1.13 -25.70 3.40
C HIS A 200 -0.68 -24.97 2.13
N PRO A 201 -0.29 -25.69 1.06
CA PRO A 201 0.14 -25.08 -0.20
C PRO A 201 -0.99 -24.24 -0.85
N GLU A 202 -2.25 -24.62 -0.65
CA GLU A 202 -3.40 -23.87 -1.14
C GLU A 202 -3.49 -22.47 -0.52
N LYS A 203 -3.22 -22.34 0.78
CA LYS A 203 -3.21 -21.04 1.46
C LYS A 203 -2.01 -20.18 1.05
N LEU A 204 -0.85 -20.80 0.85
CA LEU A 204 0.32 -20.11 0.29
C LEU A 204 0.00 -19.54 -1.10
N ALA A 205 -0.65 -20.33 -1.96
CA ALA A 205 -1.06 -19.88 -3.28
C ALA A 205 -2.09 -18.75 -3.19
N GLU A 206 -3.11 -18.91 -2.35
CA GLU A 206 -4.17 -17.91 -2.19
C GLU A 206 -3.64 -16.55 -1.70
N ALA A 207 -2.64 -16.55 -0.85
CA ALA A 207 -2.00 -15.33 -0.36
C ALA A 207 -0.77 -14.89 -1.19
N SER A 208 -0.53 -15.45 -2.36
CA SER A 208 0.54 -15.06 -3.28
C SER A 208 0.01 -14.20 -4.42
N ALA A 209 0.52 -12.98 -4.57
CA ALA A 209 0.07 -12.01 -5.57
C ALA A 209 0.12 -12.58 -7.01
N GLN A 210 1.17 -13.30 -7.33
CA GLN A 210 1.36 -13.91 -8.65
C GLN A 210 0.31 -14.97 -9.04
N THR A 211 -0.44 -15.52 -8.08
CA THR A 211 -1.52 -16.49 -8.33
C THR A 211 -2.66 -15.87 -9.15
N TYR A 212 -2.84 -14.57 -9.03
CA TYR A 212 -3.93 -13.84 -9.69
C TYR A 212 -3.57 -13.32 -11.08
N LEU A 213 -2.32 -13.49 -11.52
CA LEU A 213 -1.88 -13.14 -12.86
C LEU A 213 -2.31 -14.24 -13.84
N ALA A 214 -3.06 -13.86 -14.86
CA ALA A 214 -3.45 -14.74 -15.95
C ALA A 214 -3.32 -14.01 -17.29
N PRO A 215 -2.95 -14.72 -18.38
CA PRO A 215 -2.90 -14.12 -19.70
C PRO A 215 -4.23 -13.42 -20.05
N ALA A 216 -4.13 -12.28 -20.70
CA ALA A 216 -5.26 -11.44 -21.09
C ALA A 216 -6.15 -10.87 -19.95
N ARG A 217 -5.77 -11.05 -18.68
CA ARG A 217 -6.44 -10.38 -17.58
C ARG A 217 -5.87 -8.96 -17.44
N ALA A 218 -6.74 -7.96 -17.55
CA ALA A 218 -6.34 -6.60 -17.25
C ALA A 218 -6.06 -6.46 -15.75
N VAL A 219 -4.85 -6.06 -15.40
CA VAL A 219 -4.46 -5.68 -14.03
C VAL A 219 -4.05 -4.21 -14.05
N PRO A 220 -4.22 -3.48 -12.93
CA PRO A 220 -3.76 -2.10 -12.88
C PRO A 220 -2.24 -2.03 -13.07
N PRO A 221 -1.70 -0.90 -13.58
CA PRO A 221 -0.27 -0.65 -13.62
C PRO A 221 0.39 -0.85 -12.26
N ILE A 222 1.60 -1.41 -12.23
CA ILE A 222 2.32 -1.73 -11.00
C ILE A 222 3.72 -1.13 -11.03
N LEU A 223 4.07 -0.34 -10.02
CA LEU A 223 5.43 0.11 -9.74
C LEU A 223 6.01 -0.70 -8.58
N LEU A 224 7.11 -1.40 -8.84
CA LEU A 224 7.86 -2.16 -7.84
C LEU A 224 9.14 -1.42 -7.49
N LEU A 225 9.35 -1.13 -6.21
CA LEU A 225 10.57 -0.53 -5.68
C LEU A 225 11.22 -1.51 -4.71
N HIS A 226 12.53 -1.82 -4.86
CA HIS A 226 13.19 -2.78 -3.97
C HIS A 226 14.66 -2.46 -3.79
N GLY A 227 15.18 -2.58 -2.57
CA GLY A 227 16.61 -2.48 -2.30
C GLY A 227 17.35 -3.76 -2.73
N ASP A 228 18.48 -3.63 -3.43
CA ASP A 228 19.26 -4.79 -3.91
C ASP A 228 19.98 -5.54 -2.78
N ARG A 229 20.06 -4.94 -1.58
CA ARG A 229 20.65 -5.52 -0.36
C ARG A 229 19.62 -5.83 0.73
N ASP A 230 18.37 -5.98 0.35
CA ASP A 230 17.32 -6.31 1.31
C ASP A 230 17.57 -7.68 1.97
N THR A 231 17.73 -7.65 3.29
CA THR A 231 18.02 -8.83 4.13
C THR A 231 16.78 -9.39 4.84
N GLN A 232 15.61 -8.78 4.66
CA GLN A 232 14.36 -9.23 5.27
C GLN A 232 13.42 -9.87 4.24
N VAL A 233 13.28 -9.21 3.08
CA VAL A 233 12.49 -9.69 1.95
C VAL A 233 13.41 -9.62 0.72
N SER A 234 13.75 -10.75 0.17
CA SER A 234 14.66 -10.82 -0.99
C SER A 234 14.11 -10.03 -2.17
N ALA A 235 14.97 -9.27 -2.87
CA ALA A 235 14.61 -8.59 -4.11
C ALA A 235 14.12 -9.55 -5.22
N ALA A 236 14.35 -10.87 -5.05
CA ALA A 236 13.78 -11.90 -5.92
C ALA A 236 12.24 -11.84 -5.99
N HIS A 237 11.57 -11.42 -4.92
CA HIS A 237 10.12 -11.23 -4.92
C HIS A 237 9.67 -10.22 -5.99
N SER A 238 10.29 -9.03 -6.02
CA SER A 238 9.95 -8.01 -7.00
C SER A 238 10.41 -8.37 -8.40
N ARG A 239 11.62 -8.94 -8.57
CA ARG A 239 12.13 -9.37 -9.88
C ARG A 239 11.22 -10.42 -10.53
N THR A 240 10.87 -11.47 -9.78
CA THR A 240 10.00 -12.55 -10.31
C THR A 240 8.60 -12.05 -10.61
N LEU A 241 8.04 -11.19 -9.75
CA LEU A 241 6.73 -10.60 -10.01
C LEU A 241 6.76 -9.73 -11.27
N TYR A 242 7.76 -8.87 -11.43
CA TYR A 242 7.95 -8.05 -12.63
C TYR A 242 8.02 -8.90 -13.90
N GLU A 243 8.85 -9.93 -13.91
CA GLU A 243 8.98 -10.85 -15.05
C GLU A 243 7.64 -11.49 -15.42
N ARG A 244 6.85 -11.92 -14.42
CA ARG A 244 5.52 -12.50 -14.64
C ARG A 244 4.50 -11.48 -15.13
N LEU A 245 4.53 -10.25 -14.62
CA LEU A 245 3.69 -9.16 -15.12
C LEU A 245 3.96 -8.90 -16.60
N MET A 246 5.23 -8.77 -16.99
CA MET A 246 5.62 -8.55 -18.36
C MET A 246 5.22 -9.73 -19.27
N GLN A 247 5.39 -10.97 -18.83
CA GLN A 247 4.97 -12.17 -19.58
C GLN A 247 3.46 -12.23 -19.80
N ASN A 248 2.67 -11.65 -18.90
CA ASN A 248 1.21 -11.56 -19.00
C ASN A 248 0.73 -10.29 -19.75
N GLY A 249 1.65 -9.44 -20.24
CA GLY A 249 1.32 -8.22 -20.97
C GLY A 249 0.79 -7.09 -20.08
N ALA A 250 1.05 -7.16 -18.77
CA ALA A 250 0.69 -6.11 -17.83
C ALA A 250 1.66 -4.92 -17.93
N GLU A 251 1.18 -3.71 -17.62
CA GLU A 251 2.04 -2.55 -17.48
C GLU A 251 2.70 -2.55 -16.11
N ALA A 252 4.02 -2.62 -16.07
CA ALA A 252 4.78 -2.63 -14.83
C ALA A 252 6.14 -1.97 -14.99
N ASP A 253 6.57 -1.28 -13.93
CA ASP A 253 7.92 -0.73 -13.77
C ASP A 253 8.58 -1.38 -12.55
N TYR A 254 9.87 -1.71 -12.65
CA TYR A 254 10.68 -2.19 -11.56
C TYR A 254 11.93 -1.35 -11.39
N ILE A 255 12.07 -0.74 -10.23
CA ILE A 255 13.23 0.10 -9.86
C ILE A 255 13.98 -0.59 -8.73
N GLU A 256 15.22 -0.99 -9.00
CA GLU A 256 16.10 -1.56 -7.99
C GLU A 256 16.99 -0.46 -7.39
N LEU A 257 16.90 -0.26 -6.08
CA LEU A 257 17.66 0.76 -5.35
C LEU A 257 19.00 0.19 -4.92
N ALA A 258 20.08 0.62 -5.57
CA ALA A 258 21.43 0.08 -5.35
C ALA A 258 21.97 0.41 -3.95
N GLY A 259 22.47 -0.61 -3.25
CA GLY A 259 23.04 -0.51 -1.91
C GLY A 259 22.00 -0.35 -0.79
N VAL A 260 20.72 -0.40 -1.10
CA VAL A 260 19.62 -0.18 -0.15
C VAL A 260 19.16 -1.49 0.46
N ASN A 261 18.90 -1.47 1.77
CA ASN A 261 18.30 -2.57 2.54
C ASN A 261 16.76 -2.43 2.56
N HIS A 262 16.09 -3.10 3.49
CA HIS A 262 14.65 -3.16 3.65
C HIS A 262 14.07 -1.83 4.14
N GLY A 263 13.37 -1.10 3.27
CA GLY A 263 12.66 0.14 3.62
C GLY A 263 13.57 1.30 4.08
N GLY A 264 12.96 2.24 4.78
CA GLY A 264 13.63 3.39 5.39
C GLY A 264 13.86 4.60 4.48
N ALA A 265 14.66 5.53 4.94
CA ALA A 265 14.87 6.84 4.29
C ALA A 265 15.21 6.81 2.79
N PRO A 266 15.96 5.83 2.25
CA PRO A 266 16.25 5.78 0.81
C PRO A 266 15.02 5.69 -0.08
N PHE A 267 13.91 5.14 0.39
CA PHE A 267 12.63 5.08 -0.35
C PHE A 267 11.87 6.41 -0.38
N TRP A 268 12.30 7.38 0.42
CA TRP A 268 11.67 8.69 0.59
C TRP A 268 12.56 9.85 0.14
N THR A 269 13.56 9.56 -0.70
CA THR A 269 14.40 10.59 -1.35
C THR A 269 13.60 11.31 -2.42
N GLU A 270 14.05 12.52 -2.77
CA GLU A 270 13.37 13.33 -3.80
C GLU A 270 13.24 12.59 -5.13
N ASP A 271 14.27 11.87 -5.56
CA ASP A 271 14.28 11.11 -6.80
C ASP A 271 13.23 9.98 -6.79
N VAL A 272 13.11 9.24 -5.69
CA VAL A 272 12.11 8.17 -5.55
C VAL A 272 10.70 8.75 -5.49
N LEU A 273 10.50 9.84 -4.74
CA LEU A 273 9.22 10.54 -4.68
C LEU A 273 8.79 11.08 -6.04
N GLN A 274 9.74 11.53 -6.87
CA GLN A 274 9.47 11.97 -8.23
C GLN A 274 9.03 10.78 -9.10
N ILE A 275 9.71 9.63 -9.01
CA ILE A 275 9.31 8.40 -9.71
C ILE A 275 7.88 8.00 -9.33
N ILE A 276 7.53 8.04 -8.04
CA ILE A 276 6.17 7.74 -7.56
C ILE A 276 5.16 8.74 -8.14
N ALA A 277 5.47 10.04 -8.08
CA ALA A 277 4.58 11.07 -8.61
C ALA A 277 4.37 10.93 -10.12
N ASP A 278 5.43 10.69 -10.89
CA ASP A 278 5.36 10.49 -12.34
C ASP A 278 4.53 9.25 -12.69
N PHE A 279 4.71 8.16 -11.95
CA PHE A 279 3.90 6.95 -12.10
C PHE A 279 2.41 7.26 -11.85
N ILE A 280 2.07 7.94 -10.77
CA ILE A 280 0.70 8.32 -10.46
C ILE A 280 0.14 9.20 -11.58
N HIS A 281 0.84 10.28 -11.99
CA HIS A 281 0.38 11.21 -13.02
C HIS A 281 0.19 10.55 -14.41
N LYS A 282 0.95 9.51 -14.71
CA LYS A 282 0.83 8.77 -15.97
C LYS A 282 -0.44 7.94 -16.06
N HIS A 283 -1.03 7.56 -14.91
CA HIS A 283 -2.07 6.54 -14.85
C HIS A 283 -3.46 7.04 -14.37
N TYR A 284 -3.69 8.36 -14.47
CA TYR A 284 -5.03 8.92 -14.27
C TYR A 284 -5.42 10.01 -15.25
#